data_24034aa87787cad2a4ad76e12c65f764
#
_entry.id   24034aa87787cad2a4ad76e12c65f764
#
_cell.length_a   1.000
_cell.length_b   1.000
_cell.length_c   1.000
_cell.angle_alpha   90.00
_cell.angle_beta   90.00
_cell.angle_gamma   90.00
#
_symmetry.space_group_name_H-M   'P 1'
#
loop_
_entity.id
_entity.type
_entity.pdbx_description
1 polymer ?
#
loop_
_entity_poly.entity_id
_entity_poly.type
_entity_poly.pdbx_seq_one_letter_code
_entity_poly.pdbx_strand_id
1 'polypeptide(L)'
;DFVLDLCAAPGGKATALGAALNDTGFLLANDISTSRARALLRNLELFGMKNMLVTDEKPAKLAQRFPAFFNKILLDAPCSGEGMFRKEEALARDWTPEKSAELSDIQKDLVLKAADMLRPGGMLLYSTCTFSPCEDEEVVAYLLRQRPDMELMEMPGYEDFSSGRPEYAGTADTSD
;
A
#
# COMPACT_ATOMS: atom_id res chain seq x y z
N ASP A 1 18.73 0.13 3.70
CA ASP A 1 17.65 0.63 2.84
C ASP A 1 16.89 1.76 3.51
N PHE A 2 16.44 2.73 2.70
CA PHE A 2 15.41 3.68 3.07
C PHE A 2 14.06 3.10 2.64
N VAL A 3 13.17 2.85 3.58
CA VAL A 3 11.88 2.19 3.35
C VAL A 3 10.75 3.13 3.72
N LEU A 4 9.69 3.15 2.91
CA LEU A 4 8.44 3.85 3.19
C LEU A 4 7.32 2.83 3.39
N ASP A 5 6.55 2.97 4.47
CA ASP A 5 5.21 2.39 4.62
C ASP A 5 4.20 3.54 4.52
N LEU A 6 3.48 3.64 3.39
CA LEU A 6 2.73 4.85 3.03
C LEU A 6 1.38 4.96 3.76
N CYS A 7 0.78 3.82 4.15
CA CYS A 7 -0.50 3.73 4.86
C CYS A 7 -0.36 2.81 6.09
N ALA A 8 0.59 3.14 6.98
CA ALA A 8 1.19 2.22 7.93
C ALA A 8 0.33 1.83 9.13
N ALA A 9 -0.63 2.67 9.53
CA ALA A 9 -1.37 2.43 10.77
C ALA A 9 -2.30 1.20 10.67
N PRO A 10 -2.36 0.39 11.73
CA PRO A 10 -1.86 0.60 13.10
C PRO A 10 -0.39 0.20 13.36
N GLY A 11 0.37 -0.31 12.37
CA GLY A 11 1.80 -0.57 12.50
C GLY A 11 2.24 -2.03 12.39
N GLY A 12 1.33 -2.97 12.14
CA GLY A 12 1.68 -4.40 12.05
C GLY A 12 2.69 -4.71 10.93
N LYS A 13 2.50 -4.13 9.74
CA LYS A 13 3.45 -4.27 8.64
C LYS A 13 4.70 -3.42 8.85
N ALA A 14 4.54 -2.19 9.37
CA ALA A 14 5.66 -1.32 9.70
C ALA A 14 6.64 -1.94 10.72
N THR A 15 6.14 -2.66 11.74
CA THR A 15 6.99 -3.38 12.70
C THR A 15 7.75 -4.52 12.05
N ALA A 16 7.13 -5.26 11.13
CA ALA A 16 7.79 -6.32 10.36
C ALA A 16 8.90 -5.75 9.45
N LEU A 17 8.64 -4.63 8.77
CA LEU A 17 9.64 -3.92 7.97
C LEU A 17 10.82 -3.45 8.84
N GLY A 18 10.53 -2.88 10.00
CA GLY A 18 11.56 -2.44 10.94
C GLY A 18 12.43 -3.59 11.47
N ALA A 19 11.82 -4.73 11.79
CA ALA A 19 12.55 -5.92 12.18
C ALA A 19 13.47 -6.42 11.06
N ALA A 20 12.99 -6.40 9.80
CA ALA A 20 13.78 -6.78 8.63
C ALA A 20 14.94 -5.81 8.35
N LEU A 21 14.80 -4.53 8.70
CA LEU A 21 15.86 -3.53 8.59
C LEU A 21 16.98 -3.73 9.62
N ASN A 22 16.71 -4.41 10.73
CA ASN A 22 17.69 -4.79 11.75
C ASN A 22 18.64 -3.64 12.14
N ASP A 23 18.09 -2.49 12.44
CA ASP A 23 18.80 -1.23 12.80
C ASP A 23 19.81 -0.71 11.74
N THR A 24 19.86 -1.30 10.54
CA THR A 24 20.83 -0.91 9.48
C THR A 24 20.24 0.03 8.43
N GLY A 25 18.93 0.28 8.47
CA GLY A 25 18.21 1.12 7.53
C GLY A 25 17.41 2.21 8.22
N PHE A 26 16.47 2.78 7.48
CA PHE A 26 15.56 3.79 7.97
C PHE A 26 14.13 3.50 7.47
N LEU A 27 13.15 3.60 8.37
CA LEU A 27 11.73 3.48 8.05
C LEU A 27 11.03 4.82 8.20
N LEU A 28 10.39 5.29 7.11
CA LEU A 28 9.35 6.31 7.20
C LEU A 28 8.00 5.60 7.19
N ALA A 29 7.22 5.77 8.25
CA ALA A 29 5.88 5.20 8.38
C ALA A 29 4.86 6.33 8.42
N ASN A 30 3.94 6.36 7.47
CA ASN A 30 2.96 7.43 7.33
C ASN A 30 1.52 6.92 7.50
N ASP A 31 0.67 7.76 8.06
CA ASP A 31 -0.78 7.61 7.95
C ASP A 31 -1.42 9.00 7.91
N ILE A 32 -2.35 9.21 6.98
CA ILE A 32 -3.00 10.52 6.80
C ILE A 32 -3.82 10.99 8.03
N SER A 33 -4.23 10.05 8.88
CA SER A 33 -4.98 10.33 10.11
C SER A 33 -4.04 10.54 11.29
N THR A 34 -4.02 11.74 11.85
CA THR A 34 -3.22 12.08 13.05
C THR A 34 -3.47 11.12 14.22
N SER A 35 -4.72 10.70 14.44
CA SER A 35 -5.05 9.78 15.54
C SER A 35 -4.46 8.39 15.29
N ARG A 36 -4.51 7.89 14.04
CA ARG A 36 -3.92 6.62 13.65
C ARG A 36 -2.39 6.68 13.65
N ALA A 37 -1.79 7.78 13.21
CA ALA A 37 -0.35 8.00 13.26
C ALA A 37 0.21 8.00 14.71
N ARG A 38 -0.55 8.53 15.67
CA ARG A 38 -0.18 8.43 17.10
C ARG A 38 -0.19 6.98 17.61
N ALA A 39 -1.19 6.19 17.22
CA ALA A 39 -1.23 4.77 17.57
C ALA A 39 -0.08 3.99 16.90
N LEU A 40 0.21 4.29 15.64
CA LEU A 40 1.36 3.78 14.91
C LEU A 40 2.68 4.06 15.63
N LEU A 41 2.93 5.33 15.99
CA LEU A 41 4.14 5.73 16.74
C LEU A 41 4.29 4.91 18.02
N ARG A 42 3.23 4.84 18.82
CA ARG A 42 3.23 4.07 20.07
C ARG A 42 3.58 2.59 19.85
N ASN A 43 3.03 1.98 18.79
CA ASN A 43 3.31 0.59 18.49
C ASN A 43 4.78 0.39 18.07
N LEU A 44 5.33 1.27 17.23
CA LEU A 44 6.73 1.19 16.82
C LEU A 44 7.70 1.40 17.99
N GLU A 45 7.38 2.32 18.91
CA GLU A 45 8.16 2.55 20.15
C GLU A 45 8.12 1.31 21.06
N LEU A 46 6.96 0.68 21.24
CA LEU A 46 6.81 -0.56 22.03
C LEU A 46 7.62 -1.72 21.45
N PHE A 47 7.80 -1.77 20.12
CA PHE A 47 8.67 -2.74 19.45
C PHE A 47 10.15 -2.35 19.52
N GLY A 48 10.51 -1.22 20.14
CA GLY A 48 11.88 -0.79 20.34
C GLY A 48 12.59 -0.32 19.07
N MET A 49 11.82 0.12 18.06
CA MET A 49 12.39 0.64 16.80
C MET A 49 13.14 1.95 17.01
N LYS A 50 14.35 2.07 16.45
CA LYS A 50 15.23 3.23 16.63
C LYS A 50 15.29 4.13 15.39
N ASN A 51 15.50 3.54 14.22
CA ASN A 51 15.73 4.26 12.96
C ASN A 51 14.40 4.44 12.21
N MET A 52 13.50 5.24 12.77
CA MET A 52 12.17 5.49 12.19
C MET A 52 11.78 6.96 12.24
N LEU A 53 10.87 7.33 11.37
CA LEU A 53 10.11 8.59 11.42
C LEU A 53 8.63 8.26 11.16
N VAL A 54 7.75 8.73 12.05
CA VAL A 54 6.32 8.64 11.84
C VAL A 54 5.80 10.01 11.38
N THR A 55 4.96 9.99 10.36
CA THR A 55 4.34 11.20 9.80
C THR A 55 2.82 11.03 9.68
N ASP A 56 2.09 12.15 9.73
CA ASP A 56 0.65 12.25 9.47
C ASP A 56 0.37 13.13 8.26
N GLU A 57 1.15 12.90 7.18
CA GLU A 57 1.14 13.75 6.01
C GLU A 57 0.32 13.17 4.84
N LYS A 58 -0.16 14.09 3.99
CA LYS A 58 -0.78 13.71 2.72
C LYS A 58 0.27 13.11 1.78
N PRO A 59 -0.03 11.97 1.11
CA PRO A 59 0.91 11.33 0.17
C PRO A 59 1.47 12.27 -0.90
N ALA A 60 0.66 13.22 -1.39
CA ALA A 60 1.12 14.23 -2.34
C ALA A 60 2.25 15.13 -1.80
N LYS A 61 2.22 15.48 -0.51
CA LYS A 61 3.29 16.24 0.12
C LYS A 61 4.56 15.41 0.29
N LEU A 62 4.40 14.14 0.65
CA LEU A 62 5.54 13.21 0.73
C LEU A 62 6.21 13.06 -0.63
N ALA A 63 5.44 12.86 -1.71
CA ALA A 63 5.98 12.74 -3.06
C ALA A 63 6.75 13.99 -3.50
N GLN A 64 6.28 15.19 -3.14
CA GLN A 64 7.03 16.44 -3.39
C GLN A 64 8.32 16.54 -2.59
N ARG A 65 8.37 15.96 -1.40
CA ARG A 65 9.53 16.08 -0.48
C ARG A 65 10.58 15.01 -0.71
N PHE A 66 10.18 13.83 -1.20
CA PHE A 66 11.03 12.65 -1.32
C PHE A 66 11.00 12.03 -2.76
N PRO A 67 11.17 12.83 -3.83
CA PRO A 67 11.17 12.29 -5.18
C PRO A 67 12.34 11.32 -5.36
N ALA A 68 12.09 10.12 -5.91
CA ALA A 68 13.08 9.09 -6.19
C ALA A 68 14.02 8.79 -5.00
N PHE A 69 13.46 8.71 -3.79
CA PHE A 69 14.26 8.64 -2.57
C PHE A 69 14.32 7.23 -1.97
N PHE A 70 13.20 6.50 -1.94
CA PHE A 70 13.11 5.23 -1.21
C PHE A 70 13.60 4.05 -2.04
N ASN A 71 14.31 3.14 -1.36
CA ASN A 71 14.70 1.85 -1.94
C ASN A 71 13.51 0.90 -2.12
N LYS A 72 12.65 0.90 -1.08
CA LYS A 72 11.47 0.04 -1.02
C LYS A 72 10.29 0.82 -0.48
N ILE A 73 9.13 0.57 -1.06
CA ILE A 73 7.88 1.18 -0.61
C ILE A 73 6.85 0.07 -0.41
N LEU A 74 6.20 0.08 0.74
CA LEU A 74 4.98 -0.67 0.99
C LEU A 74 3.79 0.27 0.86
N LEU A 75 2.85 -0.10 0.03
CA LEU A 75 1.53 0.51 -0.05
C LEU A 75 0.47 -0.56 0.28
N ASP A 76 0.19 -0.72 1.58
CA ASP A 76 -0.97 -1.47 2.06
C ASP A 76 -2.17 -0.53 1.99
N ALA A 77 -2.84 -0.53 0.85
CA ALA A 77 -3.76 0.53 0.48
C ALA A 77 -5.08 0.47 1.25
N PRO A 78 -5.70 1.63 1.55
CA PRO A 78 -7.08 1.64 2.01
C PRO A 78 -7.96 0.98 0.94
N CYS A 79 -8.81 0.03 1.34
CA CYS A 79 -9.62 -0.78 0.42
C CYS A 79 -11.01 -1.07 1.00
N SER A 80 -11.90 -1.67 0.22
CA SER A 80 -13.26 -2.03 0.61
C SER A 80 -13.31 -3.11 1.71
N GLY A 81 -12.23 -3.87 1.89
CA GLY A 81 -12.05 -4.73 3.05
C GLY A 81 -12.81 -6.04 3.03
N GLU A 82 -13.15 -6.58 1.87
CA GLU A 82 -13.93 -7.83 1.72
C GLU A 82 -13.32 -9.00 2.49
N GLY A 83 -12.00 -9.12 2.54
CA GLY A 83 -11.30 -10.15 3.30
C GLY A 83 -11.48 -10.05 4.81
N MET A 84 -12.01 -8.92 5.30
CA MET A 84 -12.24 -8.65 6.72
C MET A 84 -13.68 -8.92 7.17
N PHE A 85 -14.63 -9.21 6.27
CA PHE A 85 -16.04 -9.37 6.58
C PHE A 85 -16.35 -10.39 7.69
N ARG A 86 -15.53 -11.45 7.79
CA ARG A 86 -15.66 -12.45 8.87
C ARG A 86 -15.26 -11.93 10.25
N LYS A 87 -14.41 -10.90 10.31
CA LYS A 87 -13.91 -10.30 11.55
C LYS A 87 -14.70 -9.06 11.95
N GLU A 88 -15.17 -8.31 10.97
CA GLU A 88 -15.85 -7.03 11.13
C GLU A 88 -17.12 -7.01 10.28
N GLU A 89 -18.23 -7.53 10.83
CA GLU A 89 -19.53 -7.59 10.14
C GLU A 89 -20.04 -6.20 9.69
N ALA A 90 -19.62 -5.13 10.36
CA ALA A 90 -20.00 -3.78 9.98
C ALA A 90 -19.48 -3.43 8.57
N LEU A 91 -18.29 -3.89 8.19
CA LEU A 91 -17.73 -3.66 6.85
C LEU A 91 -18.60 -4.31 5.77
N ALA A 92 -19.12 -5.52 6.03
CA ALA A 92 -19.98 -6.20 5.07
C ALA A 92 -21.34 -5.50 4.88
N ARG A 93 -21.86 -4.82 5.92
CA ARG A 93 -23.09 -4.04 5.82
C ARG A 93 -22.92 -2.73 5.07
N ASP A 94 -21.74 -2.13 5.20
CA ASP A 94 -21.41 -0.81 4.62
C ASP A 94 -20.75 -0.93 3.23
N TRP A 95 -20.52 -2.16 2.76
CA TRP A 95 -19.90 -2.39 1.46
C TRP A 95 -20.89 -2.17 0.31
N THR A 96 -20.45 -1.46 -0.71
CA THR A 96 -21.17 -1.32 -1.98
C THR A 96 -20.17 -1.30 -3.14
N PRO A 97 -20.60 -1.65 -4.38
CA PRO A 97 -19.73 -1.54 -5.56
C PRO A 97 -19.20 -0.12 -5.78
N GLU A 98 -20.02 0.90 -5.53
CA GLU A 98 -19.63 2.30 -5.71
C GLU A 98 -18.48 2.68 -4.74
N LYS A 99 -18.53 2.19 -3.51
CA LYS A 99 -17.46 2.40 -2.54
C LYS A 99 -16.15 1.76 -2.97
N SER A 100 -16.23 0.57 -3.56
CA SER A 100 -15.05 -0.11 -4.13
C SER A 100 -14.46 0.70 -5.30
N ALA A 101 -15.30 1.26 -6.17
CA ALA A 101 -14.86 2.13 -7.26
C ALA A 101 -14.19 3.42 -6.76
N GLU A 102 -14.78 4.09 -5.75
CA GLU A 102 -14.18 5.29 -5.12
C GLU A 102 -12.81 4.99 -4.51
N LEU A 103 -12.67 3.83 -3.85
CA LEU A 103 -11.40 3.39 -3.26
C LEU A 103 -10.37 3.06 -4.34
N SER A 104 -10.78 2.45 -5.46
CA SER A 104 -9.92 2.21 -6.61
C SER A 104 -9.31 3.51 -7.15
N ASP A 105 -10.08 4.59 -7.25
CA ASP A 105 -9.56 5.88 -7.70
C ASP A 105 -8.53 6.46 -6.71
N ILE A 106 -8.78 6.32 -5.41
CA ILE A 106 -7.80 6.71 -4.37
C ILE A 106 -6.52 5.87 -4.49
N GLN A 107 -6.64 4.57 -4.70
CA GLN A 107 -5.51 3.65 -4.84
C GLN A 107 -4.69 3.95 -6.09
N LYS A 108 -5.33 4.28 -7.22
CA LYS A 108 -4.67 4.72 -8.45
C LYS A 108 -3.84 5.99 -8.23
N ASP A 109 -4.35 6.93 -7.46
CA ASP A 109 -3.61 8.14 -7.08
C ASP A 109 -2.44 7.83 -6.13
N LEU A 110 -2.65 6.96 -5.14
CA LEU A 110 -1.63 6.56 -4.18
C LEU A 110 -0.47 5.81 -4.82
N VAL A 111 -0.76 4.86 -5.72
CA VAL A 111 0.27 4.03 -6.35
C VAL A 111 1.17 4.86 -7.27
N LEU A 112 0.66 5.89 -7.95
CA LEU A 112 1.47 6.82 -8.73
C LEU A 112 2.38 7.66 -7.83
N LYS A 113 1.87 8.17 -6.71
CA LYS A 113 2.69 8.92 -5.74
C LYS A 113 3.77 8.04 -5.12
N ALA A 114 3.46 6.78 -4.82
CA ALA A 114 4.45 5.82 -4.36
C ALA A 114 5.54 5.60 -5.43
N ALA A 115 5.15 5.43 -6.69
CA ALA A 115 6.11 5.29 -7.80
C ALA A 115 7.01 6.53 -7.97
N ASP A 116 6.48 7.75 -7.78
CA ASP A 116 7.28 8.99 -7.84
C ASP A 116 8.34 9.08 -6.73
N MET A 117 8.07 8.46 -5.58
CA MET A 117 9.00 8.41 -4.44
C MET A 117 10.00 7.26 -4.54
N LEU A 118 9.77 6.30 -5.42
CA LEU A 118 10.62 5.14 -5.59
C LEU A 118 11.85 5.51 -6.45
N ARG A 119 13.04 5.18 -5.98
CA ARG A 119 14.25 5.41 -6.76
C ARG A 119 14.38 4.38 -7.90
N PRO A 120 15.13 4.68 -8.97
CA PRO A 120 15.43 3.70 -10.00
C PRO A 120 16.04 2.41 -9.40
N GLY A 121 15.55 1.25 -9.84
CA GLY A 121 15.92 -0.05 -9.28
C GLY A 121 15.33 -0.34 -7.89
N GLY A 122 14.44 0.50 -7.39
CA GLY A 122 13.70 0.27 -6.16
C GLY A 122 12.53 -0.69 -6.36
N MET A 123 11.86 -1.06 -5.26
CA MET A 123 10.80 -2.06 -5.24
C MET A 123 9.55 -1.50 -4.55
N LEU A 124 8.40 -1.58 -5.21
CA LEU A 124 7.09 -1.23 -4.66
C LEU A 124 6.28 -2.49 -4.42
N LEU A 125 5.85 -2.71 -3.18
CA LEU A 125 4.87 -3.73 -2.83
C LEU A 125 3.51 -3.07 -2.64
N TYR A 126 2.55 -3.43 -3.49
CA TYR A 126 1.14 -3.06 -3.36
C TYR A 126 0.36 -4.20 -2.73
N SER A 127 -0.48 -3.91 -1.74
CA SER A 127 -1.36 -4.90 -1.11
C SER A 127 -2.68 -4.29 -0.68
N THR A 128 -3.71 -5.12 -0.64
CA THR A 128 -5.04 -4.80 -0.13
C THR A 128 -5.55 -5.94 0.74
N CYS A 129 -6.69 -5.76 1.38
CA CYS A 129 -7.45 -6.83 2.01
C CYS A 129 -8.84 -7.01 1.37
N THR A 130 -8.96 -6.75 0.07
CA THR A 130 -10.15 -6.98 -0.74
C THR A 130 -9.91 -8.11 -1.75
N PHE A 131 -10.95 -8.50 -2.47
CA PHE A 131 -10.89 -9.43 -3.61
C PHE A 131 -11.41 -8.76 -4.88
N SER A 132 -11.67 -7.47 -4.83
CA SER A 132 -12.24 -6.71 -5.95
C SER A 132 -11.19 -6.45 -7.03
N PRO A 133 -11.38 -6.94 -8.27
CA PRO A 133 -10.42 -6.70 -9.34
C PRO A 133 -10.18 -5.21 -9.64
N CYS A 134 -11.17 -4.35 -9.41
CA CYS A 134 -11.01 -2.91 -9.62
C CYS A 134 -10.05 -2.26 -8.61
N GLU A 135 -9.87 -2.87 -7.43
CA GLU A 135 -8.95 -2.43 -6.40
C GLU A 135 -7.60 -3.16 -6.44
N ASP A 136 -7.49 -4.26 -7.15
CA ASP A 136 -6.29 -5.09 -7.27
C ASP A 136 -5.70 -5.03 -8.68
N GLU A 137 -6.17 -5.87 -9.61
CA GLU A 137 -5.61 -6.00 -10.95
C GLU A 137 -5.68 -4.70 -11.76
N GLU A 138 -6.78 -3.95 -11.65
CA GLU A 138 -6.92 -2.68 -12.39
C GLU A 138 -5.97 -1.60 -11.91
N VAL A 139 -5.72 -1.52 -10.59
CA VAL A 139 -4.78 -0.55 -10.02
C VAL A 139 -3.36 -0.86 -10.50
N VAL A 140 -2.96 -2.15 -10.49
CA VAL A 140 -1.65 -2.58 -11.00
C VAL A 140 -1.55 -2.31 -12.51
N ALA A 141 -2.56 -2.68 -13.29
CA ALA A 141 -2.58 -2.43 -14.72
C ALA A 141 -2.55 -0.92 -15.05
N TYR A 142 -3.24 -0.10 -14.25
CA TYR A 142 -3.19 1.36 -14.35
C TYR A 142 -1.78 1.89 -14.10
N LEU A 143 -1.13 1.45 -13.02
CA LEU A 143 0.25 1.84 -12.72
C LEU A 143 1.19 1.53 -13.89
N LEU A 144 1.17 0.29 -14.40
CA LEU A 144 2.05 -0.13 -15.50
C LEU A 144 1.81 0.65 -16.80
N ARG A 145 0.56 1.07 -17.06
CA ARG A 145 0.26 1.96 -18.20
C ARG A 145 0.79 3.38 -18.02
N GLN A 146 0.72 3.92 -16.81
CA GLN A 146 1.18 5.27 -16.51
C GLN A 146 2.70 5.36 -16.30
N ARG A 147 3.32 4.28 -15.91
CA ARG A 147 4.75 4.18 -15.57
C ARG A 147 5.41 3.03 -16.34
N PRO A 148 5.69 3.22 -17.64
CA PRO A 148 6.33 2.20 -18.47
C PRO A 148 7.78 1.91 -18.05
N ASP A 149 8.33 2.66 -17.13
CA ASP A 149 9.60 2.44 -16.44
C ASP A 149 9.52 1.44 -15.29
N MET A 150 8.33 0.92 -14.98
CA MET A 150 8.09 -0.11 -13.96
C MET A 150 7.71 -1.44 -14.59
N GLU A 151 8.11 -2.52 -13.95
CA GLU A 151 7.80 -3.88 -14.35
C GLU A 151 7.24 -4.69 -13.18
N LEU A 152 6.38 -5.66 -13.48
CA LEU A 152 5.87 -6.59 -12.48
C LEU A 152 6.94 -7.64 -12.18
N MET A 153 7.27 -7.79 -10.89
CA MET A 153 8.22 -8.80 -10.44
C MET A 153 7.51 -10.04 -9.95
N GLU A 154 7.96 -11.21 -10.39
CA GLU A 154 7.57 -12.48 -9.77
C GLU A 154 8.19 -12.62 -8.38
N MET A 155 7.43 -13.16 -7.44
CA MET A 155 7.90 -13.48 -6.10
C MET A 155 8.10 -14.99 -5.94
N PRO A 156 9.28 -15.52 -6.23
CA PRO A 156 9.55 -16.95 -6.07
C PRO A 156 9.53 -17.37 -4.60
N GLY A 157 9.16 -18.62 -4.35
CA GLY A 157 9.14 -19.19 -2.98
C GLY A 157 7.81 -19.04 -2.24
N TYR A 158 6.77 -18.56 -2.90
CA TYR A 158 5.40 -18.50 -2.37
C TYR A 158 4.49 -19.43 -3.17
N GLU A 159 4.77 -20.74 -3.10
CA GLU A 159 4.09 -21.77 -3.90
C GLU A 159 2.57 -21.86 -3.63
N ASP A 160 2.13 -21.42 -2.45
CA ASP A 160 0.72 -21.38 -2.06
C ASP A 160 -0.03 -20.12 -2.54
N PHE A 161 0.66 -19.18 -3.19
CA PHE A 161 0.03 -17.98 -3.73
C PHE A 161 -0.50 -18.24 -5.13
N SER A 162 -1.76 -17.90 -5.35
CA SER A 162 -2.32 -17.87 -6.70
C SER A 162 -1.77 -16.67 -7.47
N SER A 163 -1.50 -16.86 -8.75
CA SER A 163 -1.18 -15.76 -9.65
C SER A 163 -2.33 -14.77 -9.72
N GLY A 164 -2.02 -13.48 -9.88
CA GLY A 164 -3.01 -12.47 -10.23
C GLY A 164 -3.70 -12.81 -11.56
N ARG A 165 -4.87 -12.25 -11.78
CA ARG A 165 -5.72 -12.50 -12.95
C ARG A 165 -5.85 -11.25 -13.83
N PRO A 166 -4.84 -10.93 -14.63
CA PRO A 166 -4.82 -9.72 -15.45
C PRO A 166 -5.99 -9.64 -16.43
N GLU A 167 -6.64 -10.77 -16.75
CA GLU A 167 -7.86 -10.82 -17.56
C GLU A 167 -9.07 -10.13 -16.90
N TYR A 168 -9.01 -9.89 -15.60
CA TYR A 168 -10.04 -9.13 -14.87
C TYR A 168 -9.79 -7.62 -14.88
N ALA A 169 -8.61 -7.17 -15.27
CA ALA A 169 -8.34 -5.75 -15.45
C ALA A 169 -9.14 -5.21 -16.65
N GLY A 170 -10.08 -4.32 -16.40
CA GLY A 170 -10.93 -3.71 -17.44
C GLY A 170 -12.29 -4.37 -17.62
N THR A 171 -12.67 -5.32 -16.75
CA THR A 171 -14.03 -5.93 -16.80
C THR A 171 -15.09 -5.12 -16.05
N ALA A 172 -14.70 -4.08 -15.33
CA ALA A 172 -15.62 -3.24 -14.55
C ALA A 172 -16.53 -2.33 -15.40
N ASP A 173 -16.29 -2.23 -16.72
CA ASP A 173 -17.00 -1.29 -17.61
C ASP A 173 -17.99 -2.01 -18.56
N THR A 174 -18.37 -3.25 -18.31
CA THR A 174 -19.31 -4.00 -19.17
C THR A 174 -20.59 -4.44 -18.48
N SER A 175 -21.20 -3.55 -17.70
CA SER A 175 -22.60 -3.73 -17.30
C SER A 175 -23.43 -2.54 -17.82
N ASP A 176 -23.88 -2.65 -19.08
CA ASP A 176 -25.13 -2.05 -19.52
C ASP A 176 -26.33 -2.80 -18.92
#